data_2d1ecbbee8ace85a6568729b5e516e6e
#
_entry.id   2d1ecbbee8ace85a6568729b5e516e6e
#
_cell.length_a   1.000
_cell.length_b   1.000
_cell.length_c   1.000
_cell.angle_alpha   90.00
_cell.angle_beta   90.00
_cell.angle_gamma   90.00
#
_symmetry.space_group_name_H-M   'P 1'
#
loop_
_entity.id
_entity.type
_entity.pdbx_description
1 polymer ?
#
loop_
_entity_poly.entity_id
_entity_poly.type
_entity_poly.pdbx_seq_one_letter_code
_entity_poly.pdbx_strand_id
1 'polypeptide(L)'
;MEEKFLAELESRREAAAKAGVRIRPIPDMKQAHRLLTGSRTSDGFDDLAKLGLLRLSLEALAVDKRFTGLFDDEEANTALERLLFAGYTFK
;
A
#
# COMPACT_ATOMS: atom_id res chain seq x y z
N MET A 1 -10.21 3.22 13.56
CA MET A 1 -9.00 2.62 12.94
C MET A 1 -8.94 2.83 11.45
N GLU A 2 -10.05 2.68 10.74
CA GLU A 2 -10.08 2.94 9.29
C GLU A 2 -9.70 4.37 8.93
N GLU A 3 -10.15 5.33 9.72
CA GLU A 3 -9.81 6.73 9.51
C GLU A 3 -8.32 6.98 9.61
N LYS A 4 -7.66 6.34 10.58
CA LYS A 4 -6.21 6.45 10.74
C LYS A 4 -5.47 5.83 9.57
N PHE A 5 -5.98 4.70 9.06
CA PHE A 5 -5.40 4.03 7.90
C PHE A 5 -5.48 4.95 6.68
N LEU A 6 -6.64 5.51 6.41
CA LEU A 6 -6.84 6.38 5.26
C LEU A 6 -6.01 7.66 5.36
N ALA A 7 -5.91 8.23 6.57
CA ALA A 7 -5.08 9.42 6.80
C ALA A 7 -3.60 9.12 6.57
N GLU A 8 -3.13 7.98 7.06
CA GLU A 8 -1.75 7.54 6.85
C GLU A 8 -1.47 7.29 5.37
N LEU A 9 -2.41 6.66 4.69
CA LEU A 9 -2.31 6.38 3.27
C LEU A 9 -2.19 7.68 2.46
N GLU A 10 -2.99 8.69 2.80
CA GLU A 10 -2.93 9.99 2.15
C GLU A 10 -1.59 10.68 2.39
N SER A 11 -1.08 10.58 3.62
CA SER A 11 0.23 11.12 3.97
C SER A 11 1.33 10.48 3.13
N ARG A 12 1.28 9.16 2.95
CA ARG A 12 2.25 8.42 2.12
C ARG A 12 2.11 8.78 0.66
N ARG A 13 0.88 8.99 0.19
CA ARG A 13 0.63 9.43 -1.17
C ARG A 13 1.28 10.79 -1.42
N GLU A 14 1.17 11.71 -0.48
CA GLU A 14 1.80 13.02 -0.58
C GLU A 14 3.32 12.91 -0.60
N ALA A 15 3.88 12.04 0.24
CA ALA A 15 5.33 11.80 0.26
C ALA A 15 5.80 11.22 -1.08
N ALA A 16 5.03 10.32 -1.67
CA ALA A 16 5.33 9.74 -2.97
C ALA A 16 5.30 10.81 -4.06
N ALA A 17 4.34 11.72 -4.00
CA ALA A 17 4.23 12.82 -4.97
C ALA A 17 5.46 13.71 -4.92
N LYS A 18 6.00 13.97 -3.73
CA LYS A 18 7.23 14.75 -3.57
C LYS A 18 8.43 14.05 -4.20
N ALA A 19 8.41 12.73 -4.26
CA ALA A 19 9.45 11.93 -4.89
C ALA A 19 9.21 11.74 -6.40
N GLY A 20 8.15 12.33 -6.93
CA GLY A 20 7.83 12.26 -8.35
C GLY A 20 6.88 11.13 -8.73
N VAL A 21 6.31 10.42 -7.77
CA VAL A 21 5.38 9.32 -8.02
C VAL A 21 3.96 9.77 -7.80
N ARG A 22 3.16 9.77 -8.86
CA ARG A 22 1.74 10.13 -8.78
C ARG A 22 0.91 8.89 -8.48
N ILE A 23 0.13 8.96 -7.42
CA ILE A 23 -0.73 7.88 -6.98
C ILE A 23 -2.15 8.42 -6.86
N ARG A 24 -3.13 7.68 -7.40
CA ARG A 24 -4.53 8.09 -7.30
C ARG A 24 -5.00 8.02 -5.85
N PRO A 25 -5.80 9.01 -5.39
CA PRO A 25 -6.33 8.96 -4.03
C PRO A 25 -7.21 7.73 -3.84
N ILE A 26 -7.16 7.17 -2.64
CA ILE A 26 -8.02 6.06 -2.25
C ILE A 26 -9.03 6.64 -1.26
N PRO A 27 -10.29 6.84 -1.68
CA PRO A 27 -11.25 7.60 -0.88
C PRO A 27 -11.83 6.83 0.31
N ASP A 28 -11.83 5.50 0.27
CA ASP A 28 -12.44 4.69 1.32
C ASP A 28 -11.82 3.31 1.39
N MET A 29 -12.19 2.56 2.42
CA MET A 29 -11.67 1.21 2.64
C MET A 29 -12.13 0.24 1.58
N LYS A 30 -13.30 0.44 1.02
CA LYS A 30 -13.83 -0.43 -0.05
C LYS A 30 -12.88 -0.44 -1.24
N GLN A 31 -12.38 0.72 -1.62
CA GLN A 31 -11.43 0.84 -2.71
C GLN A 31 -10.09 0.17 -2.36
N ALA A 32 -9.64 0.35 -1.11
CA ALA A 32 -8.42 -0.29 -0.64
C ALA A 32 -8.52 -1.82 -0.71
N HIS A 33 -9.64 -2.38 -0.25
CA HIS A 33 -9.88 -3.83 -0.33
C HIS A 33 -9.90 -4.31 -1.77
N ARG A 34 -10.55 -3.56 -2.65
CA ARG A 34 -10.62 -3.91 -4.07
C ARG A 34 -9.24 -3.98 -4.70
N LEU A 35 -8.38 -3.03 -4.39
CA LEU A 35 -7.03 -3.00 -4.94
C LEU A 35 -6.19 -4.18 -4.48
N LEU A 36 -6.42 -4.67 -3.26
CA LEU A 36 -5.70 -5.82 -2.72
C LEU A 36 -6.25 -7.16 -3.17
N THR A 37 -7.49 -7.20 -3.69
CA THR A 37 -8.07 -8.45 -4.21
C THR A 37 -7.90 -8.58 -5.72
N GLY A 38 -7.46 -7.53 -6.39
CA GLY A 38 -7.22 -7.57 -7.84
C GLY A 38 -5.94 -8.30 -8.19
N SER A 39 -5.73 -8.52 -9.47
CA SER A 39 -4.54 -9.20 -9.97
C SER A 39 -3.33 -8.27 -10.19
N ARG A 40 -3.54 -6.97 -10.05
CA ARG A 40 -2.50 -5.97 -10.29
C ARG A 40 -2.07 -5.29 -9.00
N THR A 41 -0.82 -4.82 -8.99
CA THR A 41 -0.31 -4.01 -7.89
C THR A 41 -1.06 -2.67 -7.85
N SER A 42 -0.99 -1.99 -6.70
CA SER A 42 -1.63 -0.69 -6.54
C SER A 42 -0.96 0.35 -7.44
N ASP A 43 -1.67 1.48 -7.64
CA ASP A 43 -1.17 2.55 -8.48
C ASP A 43 0.17 3.08 -7.95
N GLY A 44 1.13 3.25 -8.84
CA GLY A 44 2.46 3.75 -8.49
C GLY A 44 3.38 2.74 -7.83
N PHE A 45 2.94 1.50 -7.61
CA PHE A 45 3.74 0.47 -6.93
C PHE A 45 5.09 0.25 -7.63
N ASP A 46 5.09 0.08 -8.94
CA ASP A 46 6.32 -0.19 -9.69
C ASP A 46 7.30 0.98 -9.62
N ASP A 47 6.79 2.20 -9.67
CA ASP A 47 7.63 3.40 -9.58
C ASP A 47 8.23 3.51 -8.18
N LEU A 48 7.45 3.20 -7.14
CA LEU A 48 7.96 3.18 -5.77
C LEU A 48 9.04 2.13 -5.60
N ALA A 49 8.85 0.97 -6.23
CA ALA A 49 9.85 -0.10 -6.18
C ALA A 49 11.18 0.36 -6.79
N LYS A 50 11.12 1.03 -7.93
CA LYS A 50 12.33 1.53 -8.61
C LYS A 50 13.08 2.55 -7.77
N LEU A 51 12.38 3.33 -6.97
CA LEU A 51 12.97 4.37 -6.14
C LEU A 51 13.35 3.89 -4.75
N GLY A 52 13.08 2.62 -4.41
CA GLY A 52 13.31 2.10 -3.08
C GLY A 52 12.34 2.64 -2.04
N LEU A 53 11.15 3.05 -2.47
CA LEU A 53 10.15 3.70 -1.62
C LEU A 53 8.89 2.86 -1.43
N LEU A 54 9.01 1.54 -1.49
CA LEU A 54 7.84 0.64 -1.34
C LEU A 54 7.12 0.80 0.00
N ARG A 55 7.78 1.35 1.01
CA ARG A 55 7.13 1.66 2.30
C ARG A 55 5.97 2.65 2.15
N LEU A 56 5.92 3.37 1.03
CA LEU A 56 4.85 4.35 0.75
C LEU A 56 3.67 3.72 0.02
N SER A 57 3.74 2.44 -0.34
CA SER A 57 2.69 1.76 -1.10
C SER A 57 1.51 1.37 -0.21
N LEU A 58 0.36 1.16 -0.83
CA LEU A 58 -0.81 0.60 -0.15
C LEU A 58 -0.48 -0.77 0.44
N GLU A 59 0.24 -1.59 -0.30
CA GLU A 59 0.62 -2.93 0.14
C GLU A 59 1.42 -2.89 1.44
N ALA A 60 2.40 -1.99 1.53
CA ALA A 60 3.22 -1.87 2.74
C ALA A 60 2.39 -1.42 3.94
N LEU A 61 1.44 -0.51 3.71
CA LEU A 61 0.57 -0.05 4.79
C LEU A 61 -0.39 -1.14 5.24
N ALA A 62 -0.88 -1.96 4.31
CA ALA A 62 -1.82 -3.03 4.62
C ALA A 62 -1.20 -4.10 5.54
N VAL A 63 0.11 -4.32 5.45
CA VAL A 63 0.80 -5.29 6.31
C VAL A 63 1.46 -4.65 7.54
N ASP A 64 1.24 -3.37 7.75
CA ASP A 64 1.73 -2.68 8.94
C ASP A 64 1.00 -3.20 10.17
N LYS A 65 1.75 -3.47 11.23
CA LYS A 65 1.21 -4.04 12.48
C LYS A 65 0.05 -3.24 13.06
N ARG A 66 0.05 -1.93 12.87
CA ARG A 66 -1.01 -1.06 13.38
C ARG A 66 -2.37 -1.34 12.74
N PHE A 67 -2.37 -1.93 11.56
CA PHE A 67 -3.59 -2.07 10.75
C PHE A 67 -3.93 -3.50 10.38
N THR A 68 -3.35 -4.48 11.07
CA THR A 68 -3.55 -5.89 10.73
C THR A 68 -5.00 -6.36 10.81
N GLY A 69 -5.81 -5.72 11.65
CA GLY A 69 -7.22 -6.07 11.79
C GLY A 69 -8.14 -5.53 10.70
N LEU A 70 -7.62 -4.69 9.80
CA LEU A 70 -8.43 -4.09 8.74
C LEU A 70 -8.55 -4.94 7.49
N PHE A 71 -7.65 -5.90 7.31
CA PHE A 71 -7.60 -6.73 6.11
C PHE A 71 -7.65 -8.20 6.50
N ASP A 72 -8.26 -9.03 5.65
CA ASP A 72 -8.29 -10.46 5.90
C ASP A 72 -6.95 -11.10 5.49
N ASP A 73 -6.80 -12.40 5.78
CA ASP A 73 -5.56 -13.12 5.50
C ASP A 73 -5.21 -13.13 4.02
N GLU A 74 -6.20 -13.26 3.15
CA GLU A 74 -6.00 -13.25 1.70
C GLU A 74 -5.44 -11.91 1.22
N GLU A 75 -6.05 -10.83 1.68
CA GLU A 75 -5.63 -9.48 1.32
C GLU A 75 -4.22 -9.19 1.84
N ALA A 76 -3.95 -9.57 3.08
CA ALA A 76 -2.63 -9.40 3.68
C ALA A 76 -1.58 -10.22 2.95
N ASN A 77 -1.90 -11.47 2.60
CA ASN A 77 -0.98 -12.32 1.85
C ASN A 77 -0.71 -11.78 0.46
N THR A 78 -1.73 -11.26 -0.21
CA THR A 78 -1.56 -10.64 -1.53
C THR A 78 -0.60 -9.45 -1.45
N ALA A 79 -0.78 -8.58 -0.46
CA ALA A 79 0.09 -7.44 -0.26
C ALA A 79 1.53 -7.89 0.04
N LEU A 80 1.67 -8.88 0.90
CA LEU A 80 2.98 -9.43 1.27
C LEU A 80 3.70 -10.02 0.07
N GLU A 81 3.00 -10.81 -0.75
CA GLU A 81 3.58 -11.41 -1.95
C GLU A 81 4.07 -10.35 -2.93
N ARG A 82 3.27 -9.31 -3.14
CA ARG A 82 3.66 -8.21 -4.04
C ARG A 82 4.93 -7.53 -3.56
N LEU A 83 5.03 -7.29 -2.25
CA LEU A 83 6.21 -6.67 -1.66
C LEU A 83 7.44 -7.55 -1.78
N LEU A 84 7.32 -8.83 -1.47
CA LEU A 84 8.43 -9.78 -1.56
C LEU A 84 8.91 -9.93 -3.00
N PHE A 85 7.98 -9.99 -3.94
CA PHE A 85 8.30 -10.09 -5.36
C PHE A 85 9.09 -8.87 -5.85
N ALA A 86 8.81 -7.71 -5.27
CA ALA A 86 9.49 -6.46 -5.63
C ALA A 86 10.80 -6.25 -4.85
N GLY A 87 11.17 -7.20 -3.98
CA GLY A 87 12.41 -7.11 -3.22
C GLY A 87 12.32 -6.27 -1.96
N TYR A 88 11.11 -6.02 -1.46
CA TYR A 88 10.95 -5.23 -0.24
C TYR A 88 11.51 -5.98 0.97
N THR A 89 12.25 -5.27 1.82
CA THR A 89 12.85 -5.83 3.01
C THR A 89 12.08 -5.39 4.25
N PHE A 90 11.59 -6.36 5.01
CA PHE A 90 10.94 -6.11 6.29
C PHE A 90 11.99 -6.04 7.39
N LYS A 91 11.84 -5.06 8.27
CA LYS A 91 12.72 -4.92 9.43
C LYS A 91 11.96 -5.13 10.71
#